data_a61ed9b88372871c72f55ff4953b6e35
#
_entry.id   a61ed9b88372871c72f55ff4953b6e35
#
_cell.length_a   1.000
_cell.length_b   1.000
_cell.length_c   1.000
_cell.angle_alpha   90.00
_cell.angle_beta   90.00
_cell.angle_gamma   90.00
#
_symmetry.space_group_name_H-M   'P 1'
#
loop_
_entity.id
_entity.type
_entity.pdbx_description
1 polymer ?
#
loop_
_entity_poly.entity_id
_entity_poly.type
_entity_poly.pdbx_seq_one_letter_code
_entity_poly.pdbx_strand_id
1 'polypeptide(L)'
;MPYRDLEPAIREIGHELLAHVRRSRGVRERAEQRLLELVIAAPAARARLFQLVDAFPALRDDEDVADHIEGYLDHEAVPVVVRHAVRLAQHLPGGERASAAVARRGITHMANRFIAGTDADSAGPAFERLWAARMGVIVDLLGEKTITAGDADRYAARLAALVAALTGAAGRRSVAIKPTALAPRLHALTADDGMAEASARLAPVLAQAAEAQLPIWFDMEQYEVKDLVLELYRSLADHAGGTGIVIQAYLRDSLGDLAQLMEWSTTGSRPIAVRLVKGAYWDAETVLARARGWPVPVYERKGDTDANFERCTRLLLEHRASARWTVQPAFASHNVRSVAHAIAAADDLGLPRRDLQFQMLYGMEGGLAGAVRALGPQVDVYAPVGDLVPGMSYLVRRLLENSSNESFVRQTGRHHDASRLFTAPVASAPSEEVAA
;
A
#
# COMPACT_ATOMS: atom_id res chain seq x y z
N MET A 1 -30.60 -10.96 -9.64
CA MET A 1 -31.13 -11.57 -8.40
C MET A 1 -30.94 -10.59 -7.26
N PRO A 2 -31.84 -10.49 -6.27
CA PRO A 2 -31.56 -9.69 -5.09
C PRO A 2 -30.30 -10.22 -4.42
N TYR A 3 -29.41 -9.32 -4.02
CA TYR A 3 -28.16 -9.69 -3.36
C TYR A 3 -28.46 -10.46 -2.08
N ARG A 4 -27.84 -11.64 -1.92
CA ARG A 4 -27.92 -12.39 -0.67
C ARG A 4 -27.27 -11.55 0.43
N ASP A 5 -27.87 -11.57 1.63
CA ASP A 5 -27.25 -10.94 2.79
C ASP A 5 -25.96 -11.71 3.16
N LEU A 6 -24.81 -11.07 2.93
CA LEU A 6 -23.50 -11.65 3.24
C LEU A 6 -23.03 -11.34 4.67
N GLU A 7 -23.75 -10.52 5.44
CA GLU A 7 -23.32 -10.08 6.77
C GLU A 7 -23.00 -11.23 7.74
N PRO A 8 -23.80 -12.32 7.81
CA PRO A 8 -23.46 -13.46 8.66
C PRO A 8 -22.13 -14.11 8.26
N ALA A 9 -21.91 -14.37 6.97
CA ALA A 9 -20.68 -14.97 6.45
C ALA A 9 -19.46 -14.06 6.66
N ILE A 10 -19.61 -12.75 6.43
CA ILE A 10 -18.54 -11.75 6.69
C ILE A 10 -18.10 -11.79 8.15
N ARG A 11 -19.06 -11.86 9.09
CA ARG A 11 -18.75 -11.94 10.52
C ARG A 11 -18.06 -13.24 10.90
N GLU A 12 -18.53 -14.36 10.38
CA GLU A 12 -17.94 -15.69 10.64
C GLU A 12 -16.49 -15.74 10.15
N ILE A 13 -16.24 -15.39 8.87
CA ILE A 13 -14.90 -15.35 8.28
C ILE A 13 -14.02 -14.34 9.03
N GLY A 14 -14.56 -13.18 9.37
CA GLY A 14 -13.84 -12.16 10.13
C GLY A 14 -13.39 -12.66 11.51
N HIS A 15 -14.24 -13.37 12.24
CA HIS A 15 -13.87 -13.99 13.52
C HIS A 15 -12.80 -15.08 13.34
N GLU A 16 -12.89 -15.88 12.29
CA GLU A 16 -11.89 -16.90 11.98
C GLU A 16 -10.52 -16.27 11.68
N LEU A 17 -10.47 -15.20 10.85
CA LEU A 17 -9.26 -14.43 10.60
C LEU A 17 -8.64 -13.89 11.89
N LEU A 18 -9.45 -13.26 12.76
CA LEU A 18 -8.97 -12.73 14.04
C LEU A 18 -8.45 -13.83 14.98
N ALA A 19 -9.08 -14.98 14.99
CA ALA A 19 -8.63 -16.12 15.79
C ALA A 19 -7.27 -16.63 15.33
N HIS A 20 -7.01 -16.69 14.02
CA HIS A 20 -5.70 -17.03 13.46
C HIS A 20 -4.64 -16.00 13.80
N VAL A 21 -4.93 -14.71 13.66
CA VAL A 21 -4.01 -13.62 14.01
C VAL A 21 -3.59 -13.67 15.48
N ARG A 22 -4.53 -13.93 16.38
CA ARG A 22 -4.24 -14.02 17.83
C ARG A 22 -3.32 -15.18 18.15
N ARG A 23 -3.44 -16.32 17.45
CA ARG A 23 -2.59 -17.51 17.65
C ARG A 23 -1.17 -17.33 17.13
N SER A 24 -1.01 -16.59 16.02
CA SER A 24 0.30 -16.43 15.37
C SER A 24 1.24 -15.43 16.03
N ARG A 25 0.75 -14.52 16.89
CA ARG A 25 1.55 -13.45 17.51
C ARG A 25 2.44 -13.94 18.65
N GLY A 26 3.76 -13.72 18.51
CA GLY A 26 4.75 -13.97 19.55
C GLY A 26 4.70 -12.96 20.71
N VAL A 27 5.33 -13.30 21.85
CA VAL A 27 5.39 -12.43 23.04
C VAL A 27 6.16 -11.14 22.76
N ARG A 28 7.27 -11.25 22.01
CA ARG A 28 8.13 -10.12 21.64
C ARG A 28 7.39 -9.12 20.74
N GLU A 29 6.70 -9.61 19.73
CA GLU A 29 5.90 -8.79 18.81
C GLU A 29 4.78 -8.04 19.55
N ARG A 30 4.15 -8.68 20.53
CA ARG A 30 3.15 -8.04 21.41
C ARG A 30 3.74 -6.93 22.28
N ALA A 31 4.97 -7.10 22.78
CA ALA A 31 5.65 -6.09 23.58
C ALA A 31 6.07 -4.87 22.75
N GLU A 32 6.67 -5.09 21.59
CA GLU A 32 7.04 -4.03 20.63
C GLU A 32 5.82 -3.23 20.18
N GLN A 33 4.71 -3.93 19.91
CA GLN A 33 3.45 -3.30 19.54
C GLN A 33 2.88 -2.42 20.67
N ARG A 34 2.91 -2.88 21.92
CA ARG A 34 2.46 -2.10 23.08
C ARG A 34 3.28 -0.82 23.28
N LEU A 35 4.59 -0.91 23.08
CA LEU A 35 5.45 0.27 23.19
C LEU A 35 5.11 1.30 22.10
N LEU A 36 4.93 0.85 20.87
CA LEU A 36 4.53 1.70 19.76
C LEU A 36 3.15 2.33 20.02
N GLU A 37 2.19 1.56 20.53
CA GLU A 37 0.85 2.05 20.89
C GLU A 37 0.89 3.15 21.96
N LEU A 38 1.79 3.05 22.96
CA LEU A 38 1.95 4.07 23.98
C LEU A 38 2.45 5.41 23.41
N VAL A 39 3.41 5.37 22.50
CA VAL A 39 3.95 6.57 21.84
C VAL A 39 2.91 7.20 20.90
N ILE A 40 2.19 6.37 20.16
CA ILE A 40 1.21 6.80 19.15
C ILE A 40 -0.14 7.23 19.75
N ALA A 41 -0.42 6.85 21.01
CA ALA A 41 -1.70 7.15 21.66
C ALA A 41 -1.97 8.63 21.84
N ALA A 42 -0.94 9.45 22.02
CA ALA A 42 -1.04 10.90 22.14
C ALA A 42 -0.86 11.58 20.76
N PRO A 43 -1.87 12.28 20.23
CA PRO A 43 -1.78 12.87 18.88
C PRO A 43 -0.59 13.81 18.70
N ALA A 44 -0.27 14.62 19.70
CA ALA A 44 0.84 15.55 19.63
C ALA A 44 2.22 14.83 19.70
N ALA A 45 2.38 13.78 20.54
CA ALA A 45 3.58 12.96 20.54
C ALA A 45 3.82 12.26 19.22
N ARG A 46 2.74 11.77 18.62
CA ARG A 46 2.75 11.16 17.29
C ARG A 46 3.23 12.14 16.21
N ALA A 47 2.67 13.36 16.19
CA ALA A 47 3.08 14.39 15.24
C ALA A 47 4.57 14.71 15.36
N ARG A 48 5.09 14.84 16.59
CA ARG A 48 6.50 15.08 16.85
C ARG A 48 7.42 13.94 16.39
N LEU A 49 7.01 12.70 16.64
CA LEU A 49 7.76 11.54 16.17
C LEU A 49 7.82 11.51 14.63
N PHE A 50 6.72 11.82 13.95
CA PHE A 50 6.70 11.88 12.49
C PHE A 50 7.55 13.01 11.93
N GLN A 51 7.54 14.18 12.57
CA GLN A 51 8.42 15.29 12.20
C GLN A 51 9.90 14.90 12.34
N LEU A 52 10.28 14.21 13.41
CA LEU A 52 11.63 13.70 13.58
C LEU A 52 12.00 12.68 12.49
N VAL A 53 11.11 11.73 12.22
CA VAL A 53 11.33 10.70 11.19
C VAL A 53 11.44 11.34 9.80
N ASP A 54 10.65 12.34 9.49
CA ASP A 54 10.67 13.05 8.21
C ASP A 54 11.94 13.93 8.04
N ALA A 55 12.36 14.60 9.11
CA ALA A 55 13.57 15.41 9.11
C ALA A 55 14.88 14.57 9.07
N PHE A 56 14.82 13.34 9.57
CA PHE A 56 15.99 12.50 9.83
C PHE A 56 16.94 12.32 8.63
N PRO A 57 16.49 12.14 7.37
CA PRO A 57 17.38 12.00 6.23
C PRO A 57 18.21 13.24 5.91
N ALA A 58 17.77 14.42 6.35
CA ALA A 58 18.47 15.69 6.14
C ALA A 58 19.51 15.98 7.23
N LEU A 59 19.51 15.21 8.34
CA LEU A 59 20.43 15.40 9.46
C LEU A 59 21.83 14.89 9.10
N ARG A 60 22.83 15.76 9.26
CA ARG A 60 24.19 15.56 8.72
C ARG A 60 25.09 14.76 9.66
N ASP A 61 25.06 15.07 10.94
CA ASP A 61 25.95 14.51 11.94
C ASP A 61 25.23 14.14 13.25
N ASP A 62 25.98 13.71 14.25
CA ASP A 62 25.41 13.26 15.52
C ASP A 62 24.87 14.41 16.37
N GLU A 63 25.45 15.61 16.24
CA GLU A 63 24.98 16.83 16.91
C GLU A 63 23.63 17.26 16.37
N ASP A 64 23.48 17.36 15.03
CA ASP A 64 22.21 17.62 14.35
C ASP A 64 21.12 16.62 14.79
N VAL A 65 21.46 15.34 14.88
CA VAL A 65 20.50 14.29 15.31
C VAL A 65 20.12 14.47 16.77
N ALA A 66 21.07 14.76 17.67
CA ALA A 66 20.79 14.96 19.08
C ALA A 66 19.89 16.18 19.33
N ASP A 67 20.18 17.29 18.65
CA ASP A 67 19.40 18.54 18.75
C ASP A 67 17.94 18.33 18.25
N HIS A 68 17.76 17.60 17.17
CA HIS A 68 16.41 17.31 16.66
C HIS A 68 15.66 16.32 17.57
N ILE A 69 16.34 15.35 18.15
CA ILE A 69 15.73 14.47 19.17
C ILE A 69 15.24 15.30 20.35
N GLU A 70 16.05 16.22 20.87
CA GLU A 70 15.66 17.10 21.96
C GLU A 70 14.46 17.96 21.56
N GLY A 71 14.56 18.70 20.44
CA GLY A 71 13.53 19.60 19.98
C GLY A 71 12.17 18.94 19.72
N TYR A 72 12.18 17.70 19.24
CA TYR A 72 10.93 16.97 18.94
C TYR A 72 10.43 16.10 20.11
N LEU A 73 11.31 15.46 20.88
CA LEU A 73 10.93 14.49 21.90
C LEU A 73 10.96 15.03 23.34
N ASP A 74 11.70 16.09 23.62
CA ASP A 74 11.62 16.79 24.94
C ASP A 74 10.52 17.85 24.95
N HIS A 75 9.31 17.43 24.68
CA HIS A 75 8.14 18.30 24.63
C HIS A 75 7.05 17.76 25.58
N GLU A 76 6.28 18.64 26.21
CA GLU A 76 5.24 18.27 27.19
C GLU A 76 4.20 17.28 26.66
N ALA A 77 3.97 17.29 25.34
CA ALA A 77 3.07 16.35 24.67
C ALA A 77 3.62 14.91 24.57
N VAL A 78 4.93 14.71 24.82
CA VAL A 78 5.58 13.40 24.77
C VAL A 78 5.48 12.72 26.14
N PRO A 79 5.24 11.40 26.23
CA PRO A 79 5.16 10.69 27.50
C PRO A 79 6.39 10.96 28.39
N VAL A 80 6.13 11.22 29.67
CA VAL A 80 7.17 11.60 30.67
C VAL A 80 8.36 10.64 30.67
N VAL A 81 8.11 9.35 30.53
CA VAL A 81 9.17 8.31 30.49
C VAL A 81 10.12 8.53 29.32
N VAL A 82 9.60 8.87 28.13
CA VAL A 82 10.42 9.13 26.94
C VAL A 82 11.23 10.40 27.12
N ARG A 83 10.62 11.49 27.61
CA ARG A 83 11.31 12.76 27.90
C ARG A 83 12.46 12.58 28.89
N HIS A 84 12.22 11.85 30.00
CA HIS A 84 13.28 11.57 30.98
C HIS A 84 14.41 10.75 30.38
N ALA A 85 14.10 9.77 29.53
CA ALA A 85 15.13 8.97 28.86
C ALA A 85 15.99 9.83 27.92
N VAL A 86 15.38 10.74 27.15
CA VAL A 86 16.08 11.69 26.27
C VAL A 86 16.99 12.62 27.09
N ARG A 87 16.46 13.26 28.12
CA ARG A 87 17.24 14.15 29.02
C ARG A 87 18.41 13.44 29.69
N LEU A 88 18.16 12.25 30.25
CA LEU A 88 19.19 11.47 30.88
C LEU A 88 20.32 11.10 29.92
N ALA A 89 19.97 10.69 28.72
CA ALA A 89 20.95 10.33 27.70
C ALA A 89 21.85 11.52 27.30
N GLN A 90 21.31 12.74 27.24
CA GLN A 90 22.04 13.94 26.84
C GLN A 90 22.99 14.43 27.95
N HIS A 91 22.65 14.25 29.23
CA HIS A 91 23.48 14.70 30.36
C HIS A 91 24.65 13.77 30.68
N LEU A 92 24.78 12.62 30.01
CA LEU A 92 25.91 11.72 30.17
C LEU A 92 27.11 12.15 29.29
N PRO A 93 28.35 11.98 29.73
CA PRO A 93 29.53 12.22 28.93
C PRO A 93 29.46 11.42 27.61
N GLY A 94 29.47 12.10 26.48
CA GLY A 94 29.26 11.48 25.16
C GLY A 94 27.80 11.11 24.87
N GLY A 95 26.85 11.64 25.63
CA GLY A 95 25.43 11.34 25.53
C GLY A 95 24.80 11.75 24.20
N GLU A 96 25.27 12.84 23.59
CA GLU A 96 24.85 13.26 22.24
C GLU A 96 25.11 12.17 21.20
N ARG A 97 26.37 11.66 21.15
CA ARG A 97 26.74 10.56 20.24
C ARG A 97 25.96 9.28 20.54
N ALA A 98 25.78 8.97 21.84
CA ALA A 98 25.00 7.81 22.24
C ALA A 98 23.52 7.95 21.86
N SER A 99 22.91 9.13 22.08
CA SER A 99 21.53 9.44 21.71
C SER A 99 21.34 9.38 20.19
N ALA A 100 22.25 9.98 19.43
CA ALA A 100 22.24 9.94 17.97
C ALA A 100 22.38 8.50 17.45
N ALA A 101 23.28 7.69 18.01
CA ALA A 101 23.47 6.30 17.64
C ALA A 101 22.22 5.45 17.94
N VAL A 102 21.57 5.66 19.08
CA VAL A 102 20.32 4.98 19.45
C VAL A 102 19.18 5.39 18.51
N ALA A 103 19.06 6.69 18.19
CA ALA A 103 18.04 7.17 17.25
C ALA A 103 18.26 6.65 15.83
N ARG A 104 19.49 6.74 15.32
CA ARG A 104 19.85 6.16 14.00
C ARG A 104 19.51 4.68 13.95
N ARG A 105 19.87 3.94 14.99
CA ARG A 105 19.57 2.50 15.07
C ARG A 105 18.07 2.24 15.18
N GLY A 106 17.33 3.05 15.93
CA GLY A 106 15.87 2.96 16.07
C GLY A 106 15.14 3.26 14.77
N ILE A 107 15.51 4.34 14.07
CA ILE A 107 14.91 4.73 12.80
C ILE A 107 15.26 3.72 11.70
N THR A 108 16.52 3.28 11.64
CA THR A 108 16.94 2.22 10.70
C THR A 108 16.20 0.91 10.97
N HIS A 109 16.02 0.54 12.24
CA HIS A 109 15.25 -0.64 12.61
C HIS A 109 13.78 -0.52 12.19
N MET A 110 13.18 0.67 12.41
CA MET A 110 11.81 0.95 11.93
C MET A 110 11.71 0.91 10.41
N ALA A 111 12.68 1.49 9.70
CA ALA A 111 12.71 1.48 8.24
C ALA A 111 12.84 0.06 7.70
N ASN A 112 13.74 -0.74 8.23
CA ASN A 112 13.94 -2.14 7.86
C ASN A 112 12.72 -3.04 8.15
N ARG A 113 11.79 -2.56 8.97
CA ARG A 113 10.50 -3.24 9.16
C ARG A 113 9.58 -3.10 7.95
N PHE A 114 9.68 -1.98 7.20
CA PHE A 114 8.78 -1.65 6.09
C PHE A 114 9.46 -1.64 4.72
N ILE A 115 10.80 -1.65 4.68
CA ILE A 115 11.63 -1.69 3.47
C ILE A 115 12.38 -3.01 3.50
N ALA A 116 12.24 -3.82 2.44
CA ALA A 116 12.78 -5.17 2.39
C ALA A 116 14.31 -5.19 2.24
N GLY A 117 14.87 -4.18 1.59
CA GLY A 117 16.31 -3.99 1.35
C GLY A 117 16.55 -2.74 0.53
N THR A 118 17.81 -2.37 0.31
CA THR A 118 18.21 -1.23 -0.53
C THR A 118 18.19 -1.58 -2.02
N ASP A 119 18.38 -2.85 -2.34
CA ASP A 119 18.42 -3.42 -3.68
C ASP A 119 17.88 -4.87 -3.65
N ALA A 120 17.84 -5.53 -4.80
CA ALA A 120 17.31 -6.89 -4.92
C ALA A 120 18.12 -7.91 -4.10
N ASP A 121 19.42 -7.76 -4.04
CA ASP A 121 20.32 -8.67 -3.34
C ASP A 121 20.14 -8.59 -1.83
N SER A 122 20.15 -7.38 -1.28
CA SER A 122 19.94 -7.13 0.15
C SER A 122 18.50 -7.48 0.61
N ALA A 123 17.51 -7.41 -0.29
CA ALA A 123 16.14 -7.84 -0.06
C ALA A 123 15.95 -9.37 -0.15
N GLY A 124 16.90 -10.09 -0.74
CA GLY A 124 16.84 -11.54 -0.94
C GLY A 124 16.42 -12.33 0.29
N PRO A 125 17.05 -12.15 1.47
CA PRO A 125 16.64 -12.85 2.70
C PRO A 125 15.18 -12.56 3.13
N ALA A 126 14.65 -11.39 2.84
CA ALA A 126 13.25 -11.07 3.08
C ALA A 126 12.32 -11.81 2.11
N PHE A 127 12.69 -11.85 0.85
CA PHE A 127 11.94 -12.59 -0.17
C PHE A 127 11.91 -14.08 0.10
N GLU A 128 13.05 -14.68 0.46
CA GLU A 128 13.14 -16.09 0.82
C GLU A 128 12.22 -16.45 2.01
N ARG A 129 12.16 -15.60 3.05
CA ARG A 129 11.24 -15.81 4.17
C ARG A 129 9.77 -15.79 3.73
N LEU A 130 9.40 -14.88 2.82
CA LEU A 130 8.04 -14.79 2.29
C LEU A 130 7.70 -16.02 1.44
N TRP A 131 8.60 -16.44 0.57
CA TRP A 131 8.42 -17.65 -0.23
C TRP A 131 8.35 -18.92 0.62
N ALA A 132 9.19 -19.05 1.66
CA ALA A 132 9.11 -20.14 2.63
C ALA A 132 7.75 -20.16 3.36
N ALA A 133 7.16 -18.98 3.60
CA ALA A 133 5.80 -18.85 4.11
C ALA A 133 4.72 -19.05 3.02
N ARG A 134 5.08 -19.44 1.79
CA ARG A 134 4.21 -19.62 0.62
C ARG A 134 3.45 -18.32 0.25
N MET A 135 4.06 -17.18 0.43
CA MET A 135 3.57 -15.89 -0.03
C MET A 135 4.36 -15.46 -1.26
N GLY A 136 3.73 -14.73 -2.17
CA GLY A 136 4.42 -14.09 -3.28
C GLY A 136 4.99 -12.74 -2.87
N VAL A 137 5.81 -12.16 -3.73
CA VAL A 137 6.43 -10.85 -3.53
C VAL A 137 6.11 -9.94 -4.70
N ILE A 138 5.69 -8.71 -4.40
CA ILE A 138 5.57 -7.63 -5.37
C ILE A 138 6.62 -6.61 -5.00
N VAL A 139 7.66 -6.47 -5.83
CA VAL A 139 8.76 -5.57 -5.52
C VAL A 139 8.42 -4.17 -6.01
N ASP A 140 8.43 -3.19 -5.10
CA ASP A 140 8.26 -1.77 -5.38
C ASP A 140 9.61 -1.06 -5.30
N LEU A 141 10.10 -0.56 -6.41
CA LEU A 141 11.33 0.22 -6.44
C LEU A 141 11.07 1.61 -5.88
N LEU A 142 11.60 1.88 -4.70
CA LEU A 142 11.56 3.21 -4.11
C LEU A 142 12.42 4.16 -4.94
N GLY A 143 11.89 5.36 -5.21
CA GLY A 143 12.56 6.40 -5.97
C GLY A 143 12.22 7.78 -5.43
N GLU A 144 13.09 8.74 -5.68
CA GLU A 144 12.80 10.15 -5.48
C GLU A 144 11.81 10.64 -6.54
N LYS A 145 11.15 11.77 -6.25
CA LYS A 145 10.31 12.42 -7.24
C LYS A 145 11.13 12.75 -8.48
N THR A 146 10.72 12.22 -9.61
CA THR A 146 11.35 12.47 -10.91
C THR A 146 11.05 13.90 -11.34
N ILE A 147 12.10 14.71 -11.56
CA ILE A 147 12.00 16.12 -11.95
C ILE A 147 12.59 16.32 -13.35
N THR A 148 13.63 15.59 -13.68
CA THR A 148 14.34 15.70 -14.96
C THR A 148 14.25 14.42 -15.77
N ALA A 149 14.49 14.52 -17.09
CA ALA A 149 14.60 13.33 -17.94
C ALA A 149 15.72 12.38 -17.45
N GLY A 150 16.83 12.92 -16.95
CA GLY A 150 17.92 12.12 -16.38
C GLY A 150 17.51 11.33 -15.12
N ASP A 151 16.60 11.86 -14.30
CA ASP A 151 16.03 11.11 -13.15
C ASP A 151 15.20 9.94 -13.66
N ALA A 152 14.35 10.18 -14.67
CA ALA A 152 13.51 9.16 -15.29
C ALA A 152 14.36 8.06 -15.94
N ASP A 153 15.44 8.42 -16.62
CA ASP A 153 16.36 7.45 -17.22
C ASP A 153 17.05 6.58 -16.15
N ARG A 154 17.48 7.18 -15.04
CA ARG A 154 18.04 6.43 -13.90
C ARG A 154 17.01 5.49 -13.28
N TYR A 155 15.77 5.96 -13.10
CA TYR A 155 14.71 5.10 -12.58
C TYR A 155 14.42 3.93 -13.51
N ALA A 156 14.31 4.16 -14.82
CA ALA A 156 14.12 3.12 -15.82
C ALA A 156 15.25 2.09 -15.83
N ALA A 157 16.51 2.55 -15.73
CA ALA A 157 17.69 1.67 -15.66
C ALA A 157 17.67 0.80 -14.38
N ARG A 158 17.33 1.39 -13.22
CA ARG A 158 17.20 0.63 -11.97
C ARG A 158 16.05 -0.38 -12.05
N LEU A 159 14.95 -0.02 -12.70
CA LEU A 159 13.83 -0.91 -12.91
C LEU A 159 14.20 -2.11 -13.81
N ALA A 160 14.93 -1.87 -14.90
CA ALA A 160 15.46 -2.93 -15.77
C ALA A 160 16.42 -3.86 -15.00
N ALA A 161 17.30 -3.30 -14.18
CA ALA A 161 18.20 -4.08 -13.33
C ALA A 161 17.44 -4.93 -12.30
N LEU A 162 16.37 -4.39 -11.70
CA LEU A 162 15.50 -5.13 -10.79
C LEU A 162 14.80 -6.30 -11.49
N VAL A 163 14.27 -6.09 -12.69
CA VAL A 163 13.66 -7.16 -13.50
C VAL A 163 14.67 -8.26 -13.79
N ALA A 164 15.91 -7.88 -14.18
CA ALA A 164 17.00 -8.85 -14.40
C ALA A 164 17.35 -9.64 -13.15
N ALA A 165 17.47 -8.99 -11.98
CA ALA A 165 17.80 -9.62 -10.71
C ALA A 165 16.70 -10.60 -10.24
N LEU A 166 15.44 -10.33 -10.58
CA LEU A 166 14.32 -11.21 -10.24
C LEU A 166 14.12 -12.35 -11.27
N THR A 167 14.81 -12.31 -12.41
CA THR A 167 14.72 -13.37 -13.41
C THR A 167 15.26 -14.69 -12.84
N GLY A 168 14.49 -15.79 -13.01
CA GLY A 168 14.89 -17.11 -12.52
C GLY A 168 14.71 -17.37 -11.02
N ALA A 169 14.28 -16.37 -10.22
CA ALA A 169 13.98 -16.63 -8.81
C ALA A 169 12.84 -17.65 -8.67
N ALA A 170 12.96 -18.54 -7.69
CA ALA A 170 12.08 -19.72 -7.56
C ALA A 170 10.65 -19.41 -7.08
N GLY A 171 10.43 -18.28 -6.42
CA GLY A 171 9.14 -17.93 -5.82
C GLY A 171 8.23 -17.11 -6.74
N ARG A 172 6.95 -17.03 -6.37
CA ARG A 172 6.00 -16.14 -7.05
C ARG A 172 6.42 -14.70 -6.82
N ARG A 173 6.60 -13.95 -7.90
CA ARG A 173 7.14 -12.61 -7.88
C ARG A 173 6.54 -11.74 -8.99
N SER A 174 6.50 -10.45 -8.74
CA SER A 174 6.11 -9.41 -9.70
C SER A 174 6.77 -8.08 -9.32
N VAL A 175 6.70 -7.09 -10.20
CA VAL A 175 7.25 -5.76 -9.96
C VAL A 175 6.14 -4.73 -10.08
N ALA A 176 6.11 -3.76 -9.17
CA ALA A 176 5.26 -2.58 -9.27
C ALA A 176 6.05 -1.41 -9.87
N ILE A 177 5.42 -0.65 -10.76
CA ILE A 177 6.01 0.52 -11.39
C ILE A 177 5.17 1.76 -11.10
N LYS A 178 5.84 2.91 -10.99
CA LYS A 178 5.20 4.21 -10.85
C LYS A 178 5.33 4.96 -12.19
N PRO A 179 4.23 5.13 -12.95
CA PRO A 179 4.28 5.80 -14.25
C PRO A 179 4.85 7.20 -14.20
N THR A 180 4.57 7.99 -13.13
CA THR A 180 5.11 9.35 -12.99
C THR A 180 6.63 9.40 -12.77
N ALA A 181 7.22 8.30 -12.28
CA ALA A 181 8.68 8.19 -12.16
C ALA A 181 9.39 7.96 -13.50
N LEU A 182 8.66 7.60 -14.55
CA LEU A 182 9.20 7.36 -15.89
C LEU A 182 9.11 8.58 -16.82
N ALA A 183 8.30 9.58 -16.48
CA ALA A 183 8.16 10.78 -17.28
C ALA A 183 7.83 12.01 -16.41
N PRO A 184 8.75 12.98 -16.26
CA PRO A 184 8.49 14.22 -15.51
C PRO A 184 7.33 15.03 -16.10
N ARG A 185 7.07 14.85 -17.40
CA ARG A 185 6.01 15.54 -18.14
C ARG A 185 4.70 14.74 -18.25
N LEU A 186 4.53 13.65 -17.50
CA LEU A 186 3.27 12.92 -17.43
C LEU A 186 2.25 13.76 -16.63
N HIS A 187 1.63 14.70 -17.30
CA HIS A 187 0.74 15.70 -16.76
C HIS A 187 -0.31 16.10 -17.78
N ALA A 188 -1.50 16.51 -17.36
CA ALA A 188 -2.61 16.82 -18.26
C ALA A 188 -2.26 17.86 -19.35
N LEU A 189 -1.45 18.89 -19.03
CA LEU A 189 -1.03 19.92 -19.99
C LEU A 189 0.04 19.46 -21.00
N THR A 190 0.72 18.36 -20.73
CA THR A 190 1.83 17.80 -21.54
C THR A 190 1.62 16.31 -21.77
N ALA A 191 0.36 15.90 -21.88
CA ALA A 191 -0.04 14.50 -21.90
C ALA A 191 0.67 13.71 -23.01
N ASP A 192 0.63 14.21 -24.27
CA ASP A 192 1.22 13.51 -25.42
C ASP A 192 2.73 13.29 -25.24
N ASP A 193 3.45 14.32 -24.81
CA ASP A 193 4.89 14.24 -24.55
C ASP A 193 5.19 13.29 -23.38
N GLY A 194 4.45 13.42 -22.29
CA GLY A 194 4.63 12.58 -21.11
C GLY A 194 4.31 11.11 -21.37
N MET A 195 3.26 10.84 -22.14
CA MET A 195 2.89 9.50 -22.58
C MET A 195 3.96 8.87 -23.49
N ALA A 196 4.48 9.65 -24.44
CA ALA A 196 5.55 9.21 -25.34
C ALA A 196 6.84 8.90 -24.55
N GLU A 197 7.23 9.77 -23.61
CA GLU A 197 8.40 9.57 -22.75
C GLU A 197 8.27 8.33 -21.86
N ALA A 198 7.13 8.17 -21.19
CA ALA A 198 6.86 7.02 -20.33
C ALA A 198 6.88 5.72 -21.15
N SER A 199 6.21 5.71 -22.31
CA SER A 199 6.16 4.55 -23.20
C SER A 199 7.55 4.15 -23.71
N ALA A 200 8.36 5.12 -24.14
CA ALA A 200 9.72 4.85 -24.66
C ALA A 200 10.62 4.20 -23.60
N ARG A 201 10.51 4.62 -22.32
CA ARG A 201 11.29 4.05 -21.23
C ARG A 201 10.74 2.72 -20.73
N LEU A 202 9.43 2.55 -20.77
CA LEU A 202 8.78 1.38 -20.21
C LEU A 202 8.75 0.19 -21.18
N ALA A 203 8.60 0.40 -22.48
CA ALA A 203 8.50 -0.66 -23.47
C ALA A 203 9.65 -1.70 -23.40
N PRO A 204 10.95 -1.30 -23.32
CA PRO A 204 12.04 -2.27 -23.20
C PRO A 204 11.99 -3.05 -21.85
N VAL A 205 11.55 -2.42 -20.76
CA VAL A 205 11.39 -3.09 -19.46
C VAL A 205 10.26 -4.10 -19.50
N LEU A 206 9.14 -3.78 -20.15
CA LEU A 206 8.02 -4.70 -20.33
C LEU A 206 8.42 -5.90 -21.21
N ALA A 207 9.18 -5.69 -22.29
CA ALA A 207 9.70 -6.77 -23.11
C ALA A 207 10.60 -7.71 -22.30
N GLN A 208 11.53 -7.17 -21.52
CA GLN A 208 12.40 -7.95 -20.64
C GLN A 208 11.59 -8.72 -19.58
N ALA A 209 10.59 -8.10 -18.98
CA ALA A 209 9.71 -8.72 -18.00
C ALA A 209 8.87 -9.85 -18.62
N ALA A 210 8.40 -9.68 -19.85
CA ALA A 210 7.67 -10.71 -20.58
C ALA A 210 8.54 -11.94 -20.86
N GLU A 211 9.77 -11.76 -21.32
CA GLU A 211 10.75 -12.83 -21.51
C GLU A 211 11.04 -13.58 -20.18
N ALA A 212 11.13 -12.84 -19.08
CA ALA A 212 11.33 -13.39 -17.74
C ALA A 212 10.08 -14.00 -17.11
N GLN A 213 8.93 -13.93 -17.76
CA GLN A 213 7.61 -14.30 -17.21
C GLN A 213 7.34 -13.61 -15.86
N LEU A 214 7.71 -12.34 -15.75
CA LEU A 214 7.61 -11.52 -14.54
C LEU A 214 6.45 -10.53 -14.69
N PRO A 215 5.32 -10.70 -13.98
CA PRO A 215 4.21 -9.78 -14.07
C PRO A 215 4.58 -8.37 -13.59
N ILE A 216 4.03 -7.35 -14.28
CA ILE A 216 4.22 -5.95 -13.94
C ILE A 216 2.90 -5.33 -13.49
N TRP A 217 2.92 -4.62 -12.36
CA TRP A 217 1.81 -3.86 -11.83
C TRP A 217 2.01 -2.37 -12.08
N PHE A 218 1.06 -1.73 -12.75
CA PHE A 218 1.01 -0.27 -12.88
C PHE A 218 0.31 0.30 -11.64
N ASP A 219 1.09 0.97 -10.79
CA ASP A 219 0.53 1.64 -9.63
C ASP A 219 -0.29 2.86 -10.04
N MET A 220 -1.35 3.14 -9.30
CA MET A 220 -2.14 4.36 -9.45
C MET A 220 -1.68 5.37 -8.41
N GLU A 221 -1.46 6.58 -8.89
CA GLU A 221 -0.95 7.67 -8.09
C GLU A 221 -2.01 8.75 -7.86
N GLN A 222 -1.68 10.05 -7.99
CA GLN A 222 -2.61 11.14 -7.76
C GLN A 222 -3.73 11.16 -8.81
N TYR A 223 -4.86 11.74 -8.43
CA TYR A 223 -6.04 11.87 -9.29
C TYR A 223 -5.76 12.57 -10.61
N GLU A 224 -4.91 13.63 -10.59
CA GLU A 224 -4.58 14.42 -11.78
C GLU A 224 -3.91 13.63 -12.91
N VAL A 225 -3.30 12.49 -12.61
CA VAL A 225 -2.65 11.61 -13.60
C VAL A 225 -3.40 10.31 -13.84
N LYS A 226 -4.53 10.08 -13.16
CA LYS A 226 -5.28 8.82 -13.21
C LYS A 226 -5.63 8.39 -14.62
N ASP A 227 -6.20 9.27 -15.40
CA ASP A 227 -6.66 8.95 -16.76
C ASP A 227 -5.48 8.69 -17.71
N LEU A 228 -4.38 9.43 -17.55
CA LEU A 228 -3.13 9.20 -18.29
C LEU A 228 -2.52 7.84 -17.96
N VAL A 229 -2.54 7.43 -16.69
CA VAL A 229 -2.05 6.10 -16.28
C VAL A 229 -2.93 4.99 -16.85
N LEU A 230 -4.25 5.14 -16.85
CA LEU A 230 -5.16 4.18 -17.45
C LEU A 230 -4.97 4.08 -18.98
N GLU A 231 -4.73 5.21 -19.65
CA GLU A 231 -4.44 5.24 -21.08
C GLU A 231 -3.08 4.63 -21.40
N LEU A 232 -2.02 4.99 -20.66
CA LEU A 232 -0.70 4.39 -20.78
C LEU A 232 -0.75 2.87 -20.59
N TYR A 233 -1.47 2.41 -19.58
CA TYR A 233 -1.68 0.98 -19.37
C TYR A 233 -2.33 0.30 -20.58
N ARG A 234 -3.42 0.86 -21.10
CA ARG A 234 -4.12 0.30 -22.28
C ARG A 234 -3.23 0.26 -23.51
N SER A 235 -2.39 1.28 -23.72
CA SER A 235 -1.48 1.34 -24.87
C SER A 235 -0.33 0.32 -24.80
N LEU A 236 0.05 -0.10 -23.59
CA LEU A 236 1.21 -0.97 -23.36
C LEU A 236 0.85 -2.40 -22.91
N ALA A 237 -0.42 -2.67 -22.60
CA ALA A 237 -0.84 -3.97 -22.05
C ALA A 237 -0.54 -5.16 -22.95
N ASP A 238 -0.56 -4.96 -24.27
CA ASP A 238 -0.27 -6.00 -25.27
C ASP A 238 1.24 -6.33 -25.37
N HIS A 239 2.12 -5.50 -24.78
CA HIS A 239 3.58 -5.66 -24.85
C HIS A 239 4.16 -6.50 -23.72
N ALA A 240 3.35 -6.89 -22.74
CA ALA A 240 3.84 -7.58 -21.55
C ALA A 240 3.05 -8.87 -21.28
N GLY A 241 3.75 -9.94 -21.01
CA GLY A 241 3.19 -11.26 -20.69
C GLY A 241 2.56 -11.36 -19.30
N GLY A 242 1.69 -10.42 -18.95
CA GLY A 242 0.98 -10.36 -17.68
C GLY A 242 1.15 -9.00 -17.03
N THR A 243 0.15 -8.14 -17.19
CA THR A 243 0.13 -6.81 -16.55
C THR A 243 -1.08 -6.67 -15.65
N GLY A 244 -0.90 -5.92 -14.60
CA GLY A 244 -1.96 -5.49 -13.71
C GLY A 244 -1.99 -3.97 -13.56
N ILE A 245 -3.17 -3.45 -13.28
CA ILE A 245 -3.42 -2.03 -13.01
C ILE A 245 -4.13 -1.86 -11.66
N VAL A 246 -3.94 -0.73 -11.02
CA VAL A 246 -4.57 -0.41 -9.74
C VAL A 246 -5.81 0.45 -9.95
N ILE A 247 -6.89 0.11 -9.25
CA ILE A 247 -8.11 0.93 -9.12
C ILE A 247 -8.27 1.33 -7.65
N GLN A 248 -8.54 2.62 -7.44
CA GLN A 248 -8.61 3.25 -6.11
C GLN A 248 -10.08 3.51 -5.73
N ALA A 249 -10.63 2.70 -4.83
CA ALA A 249 -12.05 2.75 -4.45
C ALA A 249 -12.46 4.04 -3.71
N TYR A 250 -11.52 4.85 -3.23
CA TYR A 250 -11.85 6.14 -2.61
C TYR A 250 -12.25 7.21 -3.64
N LEU A 251 -11.95 7.00 -4.93
CA LEU A 251 -12.38 7.89 -6.01
C LEU A 251 -13.85 7.69 -6.34
N ARG A 252 -14.55 8.79 -6.57
CA ARG A 252 -16.00 8.77 -6.91
C ARG A 252 -16.28 8.10 -8.25
N ASP A 253 -15.35 8.20 -9.19
CA ASP A 253 -15.44 7.65 -10.55
C ASP A 253 -14.90 6.22 -10.70
N SER A 254 -14.30 5.65 -9.64
CA SER A 254 -13.62 4.35 -9.68
C SER A 254 -14.48 3.18 -10.19
N LEU A 255 -15.79 3.19 -9.93
CA LEU A 255 -16.70 2.16 -10.44
C LEU A 255 -16.85 2.26 -11.97
N GLY A 256 -16.92 3.48 -12.50
CA GLY A 256 -16.96 3.76 -13.94
C GLY A 256 -15.64 3.35 -14.62
N ASP A 257 -14.51 3.74 -14.04
CA ASP A 257 -13.19 3.35 -14.53
C ASP A 257 -13.03 1.82 -14.58
N LEU A 258 -13.46 1.14 -13.52
CA LEU A 258 -13.42 -0.32 -13.44
C LEU A 258 -14.30 -0.96 -14.51
N ALA A 259 -15.53 -0.49 -14.70
CA ALA A 259 -16.45 -1.01 -15.71
C ALA A 259 -15.88 -0.85 -17.13
N GLN A 260 -15.36 0.34 -17.45
CA GLN A 260 -14.73 0.62 -18.76
C GLN A 260 -13.49 -0.25 -18.99
N LEU A 261 -12.68 -0.47 -17.96
CA LEU A 261 -11.49 -1.30 -18.06
C LEU A 261 -11.86 -2.78 -18.30
N MET A 262 -12.91 -3.27 -17.63
CA MET A 262 -13.42 -4.63 -17.82
C MET A 262 -14.02 -4.81 -19.22
N GLU A 263 -14.77 -3.84 -19.73
CA GLU A 263 -15.32 -3.85 -21.08
C GLU A 263 -14.19 -3.86 -22.12
N TRP A 264 -13.18 -2.99 -21.98
CA TRP A 264 -12.01 -2.95 -22.85
C TRP A 264 -11.26 -4.28 -22.87
N SER A 265 -11.03 -4.87 -21.70
CA SER A 265 -10.37 -6.17 -21.54
C SER A 265 -11.18 -7.29 -22.23
N THR A 266 -12.50 -7.34 -22.00
CA THR A 266 -13.39 -8.37 -22.55
C THR A 266 -13.53 -8.25 -24.06
N THR A 267 -13.74 -7.03 -24.58
CA THR A 267 -13.89 -6.77 -26.02
C THR A 267 -12.62 -7.14 -26.79
N GLY A 268 -11.44 -6.86 -26.21
CA GLY A 268 -10.15 -7.21 -26.80
C GLY A 268 -9.68 -8.63 -26.50
N SER A 269 -10.42 -9.41 -25.71
CA SER A 269 -9.98 -10.72 -25.18
C SER A 269 -8.59 -10.66 -24.53
N ARG A 270 -8.31 -9.57 -23.80
CA ARG A 270 -7.02 -9.28 -23.16
C ARG A 270 -7.04 -9.69 -21.68
N PRO A 271 -6.37 -10.77 -21.28
CA PRO A 271 -6.26 -11.10 -19.87
C PRO A 271 -5.44 -10.04 -19.12
N ILE A 272 -6.06 -9.42 -18.11
CA ILE A 272 -5.41 -8.44 -17.24
C ILE A 272 -5.62 -8.77 -15.77
N ALA A 273 -4.82 -8.18 -14.89
CA ALA A 273 -5.08 -8.20 -13.46
C ALA A 273 -5.50 -6.81 -12.96
N VAL A 274 -6.42 -6.76 -12.00
CA VAL A 274 -6.83 -5.49 -11.36
C VAL A 274 -6.60 -5.60 -9.87
N ARG A 275 -5.75 -4.71 -9.35
CA ARG A 275 -5.54 -4.50 -7.91
C ARG A 275 -6.55 -3.46 -7.41
N LEU A 276 -7.49 -3.90 -6.62
CA LEU A 276 -8.41 -3.00 -5.93
C LEU A 276 -7.80 -2.55 -4.60
N VAL A 277 -7.59 -1.25 -4.45
CA VAL A 277 -7.13 -0.60 -3.21
C VAL A 277 -8.17 0.39 -2.71
N LYS A 278 -8.07 0.84 -1.44
CA LYS A 278 -8.92 1.95 -0.97
C LYS A 278 -8.44 3.28 -1.52
N GLY A 279 -7.17 3.56 -1.47
CA GLY A 279 -6.49 4.77 -1.94
C GLY A 279 -5.54 5.32 -0.87
N ALA A 280 -4.52 6.06 -1.29
CA ALA A 280 -3.41 6.47 -0.42
C ALA A 280 -3.17 7.99 -0.37
N TYR A 281 -3.90 8.79 -1.12
CA TYR A 281 -3.63 10.23 -1.28
C TYR A 281 -4.79 11.12 -0.79
N TRP A 282 -5.68 10.60 0.04
CA TRP A 282 -6.92 11.25 0.46
C TRP A 282 -6.73 12.69 0.97
N ASP A 283 -5.73 12.91 1.84
CA ASP A 283 -5.44 14.23 2.39
C ASP A 283 -4.99 15.21 1.29
N ALA A 284 -4.06 14.77 0.44
CA ALA A 284 -3.54 15.60 -0.65
C ALA A 284 -4.64 15.97 -1.66
N GLU A 285 -5.45 15.00 -2.07
CA GLU A 285 -6.57 15.22 -3.01
C GLU A 285 -7.61 16.17 -2.44
N THR A 286 -7.97 16.00 -1.17
CA THR A 286 -8.94 16.84 -0.49
C THR A 286 -8.43 18.28 -0.33
N VAL A 287 -7.20 18.43 0.14
CA VAL A 287 -6.59 19.76 0.35
C VAL A 287 -6.41 20.50 -0.97
N LEU A 288 -5.90 19.81 -1.99
CA LEU A 288 -5.66 20.41 -3.30
C LEU A 288 -6.97 20.86 -3.98
N ALA A 289 -7.98 20.00 -3.98
CA ALA A 289 -9.28 20.32 -4.57
C ALA A 289 -9.92 21.53 -3.87
N ARG A 290 -9.95 21.54 -2.54
CA ARG A 290 -10.51 22.66 -1.76
C ARG A 290 -9.73 23.95 -1.96
N ALA A 291 -8.39 23.91 -2.01
CA ALA A 291 -7.56 25.09 -2.24
C ALA A 291 -7.80 25.73 -3.62
N ARG A 292 -8.19 24.91 -4.60
CA ARG A 292 -8.47 25.35 -5.98
C ARG A 292 -9.96 25.60 -6.26
N GLY A 293 -10.84 25.35 -5.28
CA GLY A 293 -12.29 25.46 -5.48
C GLY A 293 -12.84 24.39 -6.43
N TRP A 294 -12.16 23.25 -6.58
CA TRP A 294 -12.58 22.13 -7.40
C TRP A 294 -13.44 21.14 -6.64
N PRO A 295 -14.30 20.38 -7.31
CA PRO A 295 -14.97 19.24 -6.70
C PRO A 295 -13.95 18.26 -6.10
N VAL A 296 -14.20 17.81 -4.86
CA VAL A 296 -13.33 16.81 -4.22
C VAL A 296 -13.52 15.46 -4.91
N PRO A 297 -12.46 14.89 -5.54
CA PRO A 297 -12.60 13.68 -6.35
C PRO A 297 -12.76 12.40 -5.52
N VAL A 298 -12.47 12.47 -4.21
CA VAL A 298 -12.54 11.34 -3.27
C VAL A 298 -13.81 11.39 -2.43
N TYR A 299 -14.24 10.24 -1.93
CA TYR A 299 -15.26 10.19 -0.89
C TYR A 299 -14.70 10.78 0.40
N GLU A 300 -15.41 11.75 0.97
CA GLU A 300 -14.95 12.47 2.18
C GLU A 300 -15.16 11.65 3.46
N ARG A 301 -16.10 10.72 3.45
CA ARG A 301 -16.36 9.81 4.57
C ARG A 301 -15.77 8.44 4.28
N LYS A 302 -15.05 7.89 5.26
CA LYS A 302 -14.48 6.54 5.16
C LYS A 302 -15.52 5.47 4.87
N GLY A 303 -16.71 5.57 5.44
CA GLY A 303 -17.81 4.63 5.20
C GLY A 303 -18.20 4.54 3.72
N ASP A 304 -18.16 5.66 2.99
CA ASP A 304 -18.46 5.70 1.57
C ASP A 304 -17.37 5.01 0.75
N THR A 305 -16.10 5.23 1.11
CA THR A 305 -14.97 4.51 0.52
C THR A 305 -15.07 3.00 0.76
N ASP A 306 -15.39 2.60 1.99
CA ASP A 306 -15.52 1.18 2.35
C ASP A 306 -16.68 0.53 1.58
N ALA A 307 -17.82 1.21 1.49
CA ALA A 307 -18.98 0.74 0.71
C ALA A 307 -18.65 0.63 -0.79
N ASN A 308 -17.90 1.59 -1.32
CA ASN A 308 -17.48 1.55 -2.71
C ASN A 308 -16.45 0.44 -2.98
N PHE A 309 -15.54 0.19 -2.05
CA PHE A 309 -14.63 -0.95 -2.12
C PHE A 309 -15.40 -2.28 -2.19
N GLU A 310 -16.45 -2.45 -1.38
CA GLU A 310 -17.31 -3.65 -1.40
C GLU A 310 -18.07 -3.76 -2.74
N ARG A 311 -18.56 -2.64 -3.31
CA ARG A 311 -19.20 -2.62 -4.64
C ARG A 311 -18.23 -3.02 -5.77
N CYS A 312 -17.03 -2.42 -5.79
CA CYS A 312 -16.00 -2.77 -6.74
C CYS A 312 -15.55 -4.24 -6.61
N THR A 313 -15.41 -4.74 -5.37
CA THR A 313 -15.11 -6.15 -5.08
C THR A 313 -16.14 -7.07 -5.70
N ARG A 314 -17.41 -6.77 -5.51
CA ARG A 314 -18.49 -7.57 -6.06
C ARG A 314 -18.50 -7.57 -7.59
N LEU A 315 -18.36 -6.40 -8.21
CA LEU A 315 -18.28 -6.26 -9.66
C LEU A 315 -17.14 -7.10 -10.27
N LEU A 316 -15.95 -7.05 -9.65
CA LEU A 316 -14.80 -7.86 -10.05
C LEU A 316 -15.05 -9.36 -9.94
N LEU A 317 -15.67 -9.80 -8.84
CA LEU A 317 -15.94 -11.22 -8.59
C LEU A 317 -17.06 -11.76 -9.48
N GLU A 318 -18.11 -10.98 -9.75
CA GLU A 318 -19.16 -11.33 -10.70
C GLU A 318 -18.60 -11.48 -12.12
N HIS A 319 -17.70 -10.57 -12.53
CA HIS A 319 -16.97 -10.72 -13.79
C HIS A 319 -16.13 -11.99 -13.80
N ARG A 320 -15.37 -12.26 -12.73
CA ARG A 320 -14.52 -13.47 -12.61
C ARG A 320 -15.33 -14.78 -12.64
N ALA A 321 -16.57 -14.75 -12.14
CA ALA A 321 -17.49 -15.88 -12.19
C ALA A 321 -18.17 -16.07 -13.57
N SER A 322 -18.07 -15.08 -14.47
CA SER A 322 -18.67 -15.17 -15.79
C SER A 322 -17.89 -16.07 -16.74
N ALA A 323 -18.55 -16.62 -17.76
CA ALA A 323 -17.90 -17.42 -18.79
C ALA A 323 -16.91 -16.64 -19.69
N ARG A 324 -16.97 -15.33 -19.67
CA ARG A 324 -16.13 -14.42 -20.48
C ARG A 324 -15.17 -13.61 -19.62
N TRP A 325 -14.79 -14.10 -18.46
CA TRP A 325 -13.87 -13.39 -17.60
C TRP A 325 -12.50 -13.19 -18.28
N THR A 326 -11.98 -11.99 -18.16
CA THR A 326 -10.64 -11.59 -18.64
C THR A 326 -9.87 -10.86 -17.56
N VAL A 327 -10.51 -10.52 -16.44
CA VAL A 327 -9.91 -9.78 -15.34
C VAL A 327 -9.69 -10.69 -14.14
N GLN A 328 -8.41 -10.81 -13.72
CA GLN A 328 -8.03 -11.46 -12.46
C GLN A 328 -8.04 -10.42 -11.34
N PRO A 329 -8.95 -10.52 -10.35
CA PRO A 329 -8.98 -9.59 -9.24
C PRO A 329 -7.87 -9.87 -8.22
N ALA A 330 -7.28 -8.79 -7.68
CA ALA A 330 -6.41 -8.80 -6.52
C ALA A 330 -6.90 -7.75 -5.51
N PHE A 331 -7.11 -8.15 -4.25
CA PHE A 331 -7.66 -7.28 -3.21
C PHE A 331 -6.55 -6.83 -2.26
N ALA A 332 -6.23 -5.53 -2.28
CA ALA A 332 -5.18 -4.99 -1.44
C ALA A 332 -5.77 -4.25 -0.23
N SER A 333 -5.82 -4.92 0.91
CA SER A 333 -6.37 -4.35 2.13
C SER A 333 -5.85 -5.06 3.39
N HIS A 334 -5.62 -4.29 4.45
CA HIS A 334 -5.39 -4.77 5.82
C HIS A 334 -6.67 -4.68 6.69
N ASN A 335 -7.79 -4.27 6.12
CA ASN A 335 -9.06 -4.20 6.84
C ASN A 335 -9.73 -5.58 6.85
N VAL A 336 -9.94 -6.14 8.04
CA VAL A 336 -10.47 -7.50 8.21
C VAL A 336 -11.85 -7.65 7.58
N ARG A 337 -12.74 -6.63 7.70
CA ARG A 337 -14.05 -6.67 7.06
C ARG A 337 -13.94 -6.74 5.53
N SER A 338 -13.09 -5.88 4.93
CA SER A 338 -12.90 -5.88 3.47
C SER A 338 -12.36 -7.22 2.95
N VAL A 339 -11.45 -7.85 3.70
CA VAL A 339 -10.94 -9.19 3.40
C VAL A 339 -12.03 -10.24 3.53
N ALA A 340 -12.78 -10.23 4.64
CA ALA A 340 -13.87 -11.16 4.89
C ALA A 340 -14.99 -11.02 3.85
N HIS A 341 -15.33 -9.77 3.46
CA HIS A 341 -16.30 -9.49 2.40
C HIS A 341 -15.89 -10.11 1.06
N ALA A 342 -14.63 -9.93 0.65
CA ALA A 342 -14.15 -10.50 -0.61
C ALA A 342 -14.20 -12.03 -0.63
N ILE A 343 -13.87 -12.68 0.51
CA ILE A 343 -13.96 -14.14 0.65
C ILE A 343 -15.44 -14.58 0.63
N ALA A 344 -16.31 -13.93 1.42
CA ALA A 344 -17.74 -14.27 1.49
C ALA A 344 -18.44 -14.09 0.13
N ALA A 345 -18.11 -13.01 -0.60
CA ALA A 345 -18.68 -12.76 -1.92
C ALA A 345 -18.19 -13.78 -2.97
N ALA A 346 -16.95 -14.23 -2.87
CA ALA A 346 -16.44 -15.29 -3.74
C ALA A 346 -17.08 -16.64 -3.45
N ASP A 347 -17.27 -16.98 -2.17
CA ASP A 347 -17.95 -18.21 -1.75
C ASP A 347 -19.43 -18.20 -2.23
N ASP A 348 -20.13 -17.06 -2.13
CA ASP A 348 -21.50 -16.89 -2.62
C ASP A 348 -21.62 -17.10 -4.15
N LEU A 349 -20.59 -16.73 -4.90
CA LEU A 349 -20.48 -16.93 -6.35
C LEU A 349 -19.92 -18.30 -6.75
N GLY A 350 -19.60 -19.16 -5.79
CA GLY A 350 -19.03 -20.47 -6.04
C GLY A 350 -17.58 -20.43 -6.57
N LEU A 351 -16.87 -19.34 -6.39
CA LEU A 351 -15.47 -19.21 -6.78
C LEU A 351 -14.55 -19.89 -5.76
N PRO A 352 -13.61 -20.74 -6.20
CA PRO A 352 -12.66 -21.36 -5.29
C PRO A 352 -11.78 -20.32 -4.59
N ARG A 353 -11.67 -20.38 -3.27
CA ARG A 353 -10.85 -19.43 -2.49
C ARG A 353 -9.39 -19.37 -2.94
N ARG A 354 -8.82 -20.48 -3.45
CA ARG A 354 -7.45 -20.54 -3.99
C ARG A 354 -7.24 -19.66 -5.24
N ASP A 355 -8.33 -19.23 -5.91
CA ASP A 355 -8.29 -18.36 -7.08
C ASP A 355 -8.33 -16.87 -6.70
N LEU A 356 -8.56 -16.59 -5.42
CA LEU A 356 -8.49 -15.23 -4.88
C LEU A 356 -7.05 -14.84 -4.58
N GLN A 357 -6.70 -13.63 -4.93
CA GLN A 357 -5.41 -13.02 -4.61
C GLN A 357 -5.62 -11.85 -3.65
N PHE A 358 -4.89 -11.87 -2.53
CA PHE A 358 -4.80 -10.73 -1.63
C PHE A 358 -3.40 -10.16 -1.67
N GLN A 359 -3.29 -8.83 -1.55
CA GLN A 359 -2.01 -8.14 -1.52
C GLN A 359 -1.90 -7.34 -0.22
N MET A 360 -0.77 -7.47 0.46
CA MET A 360 -0.53 -6.86 1.76
C MET A 360 0.83 -6.18 1.77
N LEU A 361 0.97 -5.13 2.58
CA LEU A 361 2.19 -4.35 2.66
C LEU A 361 3.22 -5.06 3.55
N TYR A 362 4.46 -5.06 3.11
CA TYR A 362 5.60 -5.57 3.88
C TYR A 362 5.70 -4.86 5.23
N GLY A 363 5.93 -5.62 6.29
CA GLY A 363 5.97 -5.13 7.66
C GLY A 363 4.61 -4.84 8.30
N MET A 364 3.53 -4.87 7.51
CA MET A 364 2.14 -4.75 7.99
C MET A 364 1.35 -6.04 7.83
N GLU A 365 1.85 -6.99 7.06
CA GLU A 365 1.19 -8.27 6.76
C GLU A 365 0.90 -9.08 8.02
N GLY A 366 1.84 -9.15 8.93
CA GLY A 366 1.73 -9.81 10.24
C GLY A 366 0.93 -11.09 10.23
N GLY A 367 0.16 -11.35 11.29
CA GLY A 367 -0.69 -12.51 11.39
C GLY A 367 -1.86 -12.55 10.38
N LEU A 368 -2.25 -11.40 9.78
CA LEU A 368 -3.39 -11.36 8.85
C LEU A 368 -3.07 -12.08 7.53
N ALA A 369 -1.88 -11.87 6.97
CA ALA A 369 -1.46 -12.56 5.75
C ALA A 369 -1.45 -14.08 5.93
N GLY A 370 -0.90 -14.55 7.06
CA GLY A 370 -0.95 -15.97 7.43
C GLY A 370 -2.36 -16.50 7.61
N ALA A 371 -3.26 -15.71 8.23
CA ALA A 371 -4.66 -16.06 8.42
C ALA A 371 -5.41 -16.19 7.09
N VAL A 372 -5.26 -15.22 6.19
CA VAL A 372 -5.88 -15.25 4.85
C VAL A 372 -5.41 -16.46 4.08
N ARG A 373 -4.10 -16.73 4.06
CA ARG A 373 -3.54 -17.90 3.39
C ARG A 373 -4.06 -19.22 3.98
N ALA A 374 -4.25 -19.28 5.30
CA ALA A 374 -4.81 -20.45 5.96
C ALA A 374 -6.26 -20.76 5.55
N LEU A 375 -7.03 -19.73 5.15
CA LEU A 375 -8.38 -19.87 4.62
C LEU A 375 -8.44 -20.26 3.14
N GLY A 376 -7.29 -20.36 2.46
CA GLY A 376 -7.17 -20.85 1.09
C GLY A 376 -6.71 -19.85 0.04
N PRO A 377 -6.95 -18.54 0.15
CA PRO A 377 -6.51 -17.57 -0.85
C PRO A 377 -4.98 -17.48 -1.00
N GLN A 378 -4.56 -16.95 -2.13
CA GLN A 378 -3.18 -16.56 -2.37
C GLN A 378 -2.90 -15.21 -1.72
N VAL A 379 -1.69 -15.04 -1.18
CA VAL A 379 -1.23 -13.77 -0.62
C VAL A 379 0.09 -13.37 -1.26
N ASP A 380 0.19 -12.13 -1.72
CA ASP A 380 1.41 -11.50 -2.16
C ASP A 380 1.72 -10.31 -1.26
N VAL A 381 3.01 -10.11 -0.98
CA VAL A 381 3.49 -9.04 -0.11
C VAL A 381 4.15 -7.96 -0.98
N TYR A 382 3.60 -6.74 -0.92
CA TYR A 382 4.13 -5.56 -1.57
C TYR A 382 5.34 -5.08 -0.77
N ALA A 383 6.54 -5.32 -1.30
CA ALA A 383 7.81 -5.15 -0.63
C ALA A 383 8.63 -4.02 -1.27
N PRO A 384 8.73 -2.85 -0.61
CA PRO A 384 9.57 -1.77 -1.08
C PRO A 384 11.05 -2.12 -1.01
N VAL A 385 11.78 -1.72 -2.05
CA VAL A 385 13.23 -1.87 -2.17
C VAL A 385 13.83 -0.54 -2.61
N GLY A 386 14.79 -0.04 -1.87
CA GLY A 386 15.48 1.22 -2.16
C GLY A 386 16.08 1.85 -0.90
N ASP A 387 16.79 2.95 -1.11
CA ASP A 387 17.47 3.66 -0.03
C ASP A 387 16.50 4.27 0.98
N LEU A 388 16.98 4.50 2.19
CA LEU A 388 16.21 5.04 3.30
C LEU A 388 15.64 6.43 2.99
N VAL A 389 16.43 7.31 2.35
CA VAL A 389 16.01 8.69 2.08
C VAL A 389 14.77 8.75 1.17
N PRO A 390 14.77 8.13 -0.03
CA PRO A 390 13.54 8.01 -0.83
C PRO A 390 12.43 7.24 -0.12
N GLY A 391 12.80 6.32 0.78
CA GLY A 391 11.88 5.50 1.55
C GLY A 391 11.17 6.22 2.69
N MET A 392 11.63 7.42 3.11
CA MET A 392 11.07 8.10 4.29
C MET A 392 9.61 8.50 4.10
N SER A 393 9.24 9.04 2.95
CA SER A 393 7.84 9.36 2.64
C SER A 393 6.94 8.11 2.69
N TYR A 394 7.46 6.97 2.23
CA TYR A 394 6.80 5.68 2.34
C TYR A 394 6.66 5.26 3.80
N LEU A 395 7.73 5.36 4.58
CA LEU A 395 7.77 5.00 6.00
C LEU A 395 6.77 5.82 6.82
N VAL A 396 6.77 7.15 6.67
CA VAL A 396 5.85 8.07 7.37
C VAL A 396 4.41 7.71 7.07
N ARG A 397 4.07 7.43 5.80
CA ARG A 397 2.73 7.01 5.41
C ARG A 397 2.32 5.68 6.08
N ARG A 398 3.23 4.70 6.14
CA ARG A 398 2.97 3.41 6.83
C ARG A 398 2.80 3.59 8.33
N LEU A 399 3.60 4.45 8.95
CA LEU A 399 3.45 4.79 10.38
C LEU A 399 2.12 5.50 10.65
N LEU A 400 1.68 6.40 9.77
CA LEU A 400 0.36 7.04 9.85
C LEU A 400 -0.78 6.03 9.73
N GLU A 401 -0.73 5.15 8.77
CA GLU A 401 -1.72 4.08 8.60
C GLU A 401 -1.80 3.15 9.82
N ASN A 402 -0.64 2.71 10.32
CA ASN A 402 -0.56 1.89 11.53
C ASN A 402 -1.06 2.63 12.78
N SER A 403 -0.94 3.96 12.80
CA SER A 403 -1.32 4.80 13.93
C SER A 403 -2.75 5.29 13.89
N SER A 404 -3.44 5.16 12.76
CA SER A 404 -4.84 5.56 12.64
C SER A 404 -5.72 4.75 13.60
N ASN A 405 -6.79 5.35 14.13
CA ASN A 405 -7.73 4.68 15.03
C ASN A 405 -8.40 3.45 14.40
N GLU A 406 -8.26 3.30 13.10
CA GLU A 406 -8.90 2.30 12.26
C GLU A 406 -7.92 1.23 11.77
N SER A 407 -6.63 1.32 12.15
CA SER A 407 -5.67 0.29 11.76
C SER A 407 -5.99 -1.03 12.44
N PHE A 408 -5.84 -2.11 11.68
CA PHE A 408 -6.02 -3.48 12.19
C PHE A 408 -5.21 -3.75 13.46
N VAL A 409 -3.99 -3.19 13.53
CA VAL A 409 -3.06 -3.34 14.68
C VAL A 409 -3.66 -2.78 15.97
N ARG A 410 -4.30 -1.59 15.92
CA ARG A 410 -4.95 -0.98 17.09
C ARG A 410 -6.26 -1.70 17.47
N GLN A 411 -7.00 -2.16 16.49
CA GLN A 411 -8.27 -2.82 16.71
C GLN A 411 -8.10 -4.19 17.39
N THR A 412 -6.98 -4.89 17.12
CA THR A 412 -6.69 -6.18 17.76
C THR A 412 -6.01 -6.06 19.12
N GLY A 413 -5.38 -4.92 19.44
CA GLY A 413 -4.69 -4.67 20.73
C GLY A 413 -5.61 -4.25 21.86
N ARG A 414 -6.76 -3.65 21.58
CA ARG A 414 -7.74 -3.23 22.60
C ARG A 414 -8.79 -4.34 22.78
N HIS A 415 -9.16 -4.61 24.03
CA HIS A 415 -10.31 -5.48 24.40
C HIS A 415 -11.66 -4.85 24.02
N HIS A 416 -11.78 -4.31 22.80
CA HIS A 416 -13.02 -3.77 22.32
C HIS A 416 -13.80 -4.84 21.56
N ASP A 417 -15.11 -4.75 21.68
CA ASP A 417 -16.10 -5.58 21.03
C ASP A 417 -15.73 -5.78 19.54
N ALA A 418 -15.29 -7.00 19.20
CA ALA A 418 -14.89 -7.37 17.84
C ALA A 418 -16.02 -7.15 16.83
N SER A 419 -17.28 -7.03 17.30
CA SER A 419 -18.44 -6.77 16.45
C SER A 419 -18.33 -5.45 15.68
N ARG A 420 -17.67 -4.43 16.25
CA ARG A 420 -17.45 -3.14 15.59
C ARG A 420 -16.52 -3.24 14.37
N LEU A 421 -15.63 -4.23 14.33
CA LEU A 421 -14.74 -4.47 13.19
C LEU A 421 -15.49 -4.94 11.94
N PHE A 422 -16.68 -5.48 12.14
CA PHE A 422 -17.53 -6.06 11.10
C PHE A 422 -18.78 -5.23 10.82
N THR A 423 -18.88 -4.00 11.36
CA THR A 423 -20.01 -3.12 11.08
C THR A 423 -20.09 -2.84 9.57
N ALA A 424 -21.24 -3.05 8.98
CA ALA A 424 -21.49 -2.75 7.59
C ALA A 424 -21.19 -1.27 7.29
N PRO A 425 -20.50 -0.95 6.19
CA PRO A 425 -20.30 0.43 5.81
C PRO A 425 -21.64 1.05 5.42
N VAL A 426 -21.96 2.18 6.03
CA VAL A 426 -23.18 2.95 5.70
C VAL A 426 -22.79 3.97 4.63
N ALA A 427 -23.21 3.72 3.39
CA ALA A 427 -23.07 4.70 2.33
C ALA A 427 -23.98 5.91 2.61
N SER A 428 -23.47 7.11 2.35
CA SER A 428 -24.31 8.31 2.30
C SER A 428 -25.37 8.14 1.22
N ALA A 429 -26.60 8.64 1.46
CA ALA A 429 -27.57 8.76 0.37
C ALA A 429 -26.93 9.61 -0.76
N PRO A 430 -27.20 9.30 -2.05
CA PRO A 430 -26.72 10.13 -3.14
C PRO A 430 -27.18 11.57 -2.86
N SER A 431 -26.22 12.50 -2.78
CA SER A 431 -26.57 13.92 -2.79
C SER A 431 -27.18 14.23 -4.14
N GLU A 432 -28.34 14.83 -4.20
CA GLU A 432 -29.05 15.25 -5.43
C GLU A 432 -28.31 16.37 -6.20
N GLU A 433 -27.03 16.58 -5.96
CA GLU A 433 -26.21 17.62 -6.57
C GLU A 433 -25.30 17.11 -7.70
N VAL A 434 -25.83 16.38 -8.66
CA VAL A 434 -25.19 16.28 -10.00
C VAL A 434 -26.28 16.19 -11.07
N ALA A 435 -27.04 17.26 -11.19
CA ALA A 435 -27.90 17.52 -12.36
C ALA A 435 -28.04 19.03 -12.54
N ALA A 436 -26.97 19.68 -12.98
CA ALA A 436 -27.03 21.01 -13.63
C ALA A 436 -25.81 21.18 -14.52
#